data_ad2983976abde722693eac178e68fa2f
#
_entry.id   ad2983976abde722693eac178e68fa2f
#
_cell.length_a   1.000
_cell.length_b   1.000
_cell.length_c   1.000
_cell.angle_alpha   90.00
_cell.angle_beta   90.00
_cell.angle_gamma   90.00
#
_symmetry.space_group_name_H-M   'P 1'
#
loop_
_entity.id
_entity.type
_entity.pdbx_description
1 polymer ?
#
loop_
_entity_poly.entity_id
_entity_poly.type
_entity_poly.pdbx_seq_one_letter_code
_entity_poly.pdbx_strand_id
1 'polypeptide(L)'
;VLQSRGLGDVYKRQQQEGRQVGFEIKTQSGNYNALMNPFPLMPNHVVLASQDHIPQEVKLLSNNQQSKGLEELLEDLCELACRLPKHVGFYNGVGAGASIASHFHFQFFRRLPDIPNFPIEERSFTSSKDGRYPEFILDYPIEVLRWRGSISEVVSKACAWITQSIKESKIGKHRLTSNFIATSSKLGESVTLYFIPRDKEKQFWNGGKGIVGGLEILGELVMASDDERTLVEKGDIDYFYIN
;
A
#
# COMPACT_ATOMS: atom_id res chain seq x y z
N VAL A 1 -22.26 7.76 7.33
CA VAL A 1 -21.38 8.54 6.45
C VAL A 1 -20.44 9.31 7.36
N LEU A 2 -19.32 8.70 7.77
CA LEU A 2 -18.20 9.39 8.38
C LEU A 2 -17.48 10.11 7.26
N GLN A 3 -17.86 11.37 7.04
CA GLN A 3 -17.12 12.26 6.18
C GLN A 3 -15.67 12.32 6.68
N SER A 4 -14.74 12.16 5.76
CA SER A 4 -13.30 12.38 5.90
C SER A 4 -12.98 13.83 6.28
N ARG A 5 -13.30 14.24 7.50
CA ARG A 5 -12.64 15.39 8.10
C ARG A 5 -11.22 14.95 8.34
N GLY A 6 -10.30 15.58 7.62
CA GLY A 6 -8.92 15.22 7.45
C GLY A 6 -8.31 14.45 8.63
N LEU A 7 -8.01 13.17 8.42
CA LEU A 7 -7.25 12.36 9.38
C LEU A 7 -5.98 13.11 9.85
N GLY A 8 -5.38 13.94 9.01
CA GLY A 8 -4.28 14.83 9.39
C GLY A 8 -4.64 15.80 10.52
N ASP A 9 -5.85 16.34 10.53
CA ASP A 9 -6.31 17.23 11.61
C ASP A 9 -6.65 16.42 12.87
N VAL A 10 -7.13 15.19 12.72
CA VAL A 10 -7.37 14.28 13.86
C VAL A 10 -6.04 13.90 14.51
N TYR A 11 -5.01 13.54 13.74
CA TYR A 11 -3.67 13.25 14.26
C TYR A 11 -3.04 14.46 14.94
N LYS A 12 -3.10 15.64 14.33
CA LYS A 12 -2.61 16.89 14.95
C LYS A 12 -3.32 17.22 16.26
N ARG A 13 -4.65 17.07 16.31
CA ARG A 13 -5.43 17.29 17.54
C ARG A 13 -5.07 16.27 18.62
N GLN A 14 -4.92 14.99 18.27
CA GLN A 14 -4.56 13.95 19.25
C GLN A 14 -3.16 14.16 19.82
N GLN A 15 -2.20 14.58 19.00
CA GLN A 15 -0.87 14.97 19.48
C GLN A 15 -0.93 16.22 20.40
N GLN A 16 -1.69 17.25 20.01
CA GLN A 16 -1.85 18.48 20.81
C GLN A 16 -2.57 18.23 22.13
N GLU A 17 -3.50 17.29 22.17
CA GLU A 17 -4.25 16.93 23.37
C GLU A 17 -3.53 15.90 24.26
N GLY A 18 -2.31 15.47 23.89
CA GLY A 18 -1.53 14.48 24.66
C GLY A 18 -2.17 13.09 24.71
N ARG A 19 -3.13 12.82 23.83
CA ARG A 19 -3.90 11.54 23.81
C ARG A 19 -3.25 10.44 22.99
N GLN A 20 -2.22 10.76 22.23
CA GLN A 20 -1.53 9.76 21.40
C GLN A 20 -0.04 9.77 21.71
N VAL A 21 0.47 8.61 22.12
CA VAL A 21 1.90 8.35 22.23
C VAL A 21 2.40 7.89 20.88
N GLY A 22 3.37 8.59 20.32
CA GLY A 22 4.04 8.23 19.08
C GLY A 22 5.51 7.93 19.33
N PHE A 23 6.12 7.19 18.42
CA PHE A 23 7.55 6.93 18.40
C PHE A 23 8.15 7.49 17.11
N GLU A 24 9.33 8.08 17.21
CA GLU A 24 10.09 8.45 16.04
C GLU A 24 10.82 7.24 15.47
N ILE A 25 10.72 7.05 14.16
CA ILE A 25 11.43 6.01 13.42
C ILE A 25 12.21 6.68 12.30
N LYS A 26 13.51 6.38 12.25
CA LYS A 26 14.39 6.82 11.16
C LYS A 26 14.66 5.64 10.24
N THR A 27 14.60 5.90 8.96
CA THR A 27 15.03 5.04 7.87
C THR A 27 16.20 5.68 7.13
N GLN A 28 16.70 5.03 6.10
CA GLN A 28 17.77 5.58 5.29
C GLN A 28 17.34 6.87 4.57
N SER A 29 16.08 6.93 4.09
CA SER A 29 15.57 8.00 3.23
C SER A 29 14.47 8.84 3.88
N GLY A 30 14.14 8.66 5.17
CA GLY A 30 13.09 9.43 5.82
C GLY A 30 13.02 9.32 7.33
N ASN A 31 12.26 10.26 7.92
CA ASN A 31 11.92 10.26 9.34
C ASN A 31 10.40 10.18 9.48
N TYR A 32 9.93 9.32 10.37
CA TYR A 32 8.51 9.03 10.55
C TYR A 32 8.09 9.10 12.00
N ASN A 33 6.86 9.50 12.22
CA ASN A 33 6.17 9.34 13.49
C ASN A 33 5.29 8.09 13.41
N ALA A 34 5.56 7.08 14.24
CA ALA A 34 4.73 5.89 14.36
C ALA A 34 3.57 6.19 15.32
N LEU A 35 2.37 6.15 14.81
CA LEU A 35 1.13 6.48 15.51
C LEU A 35 0.15 5.31 15.42
N MET A 36 -0.57 5.02 16.50
CA MET A 36 -1.67 4.06 16.43
C MET A 36 -2.78 4.59 15.50
N ASN A 37 -3.27 3.76 14.59
CA ASN A 37 -4.41 4.14 13.78
C ASN A 37 -5.65 4.27 14.67
N PRO A 38 -6.32 5.45 14.72
CA PRO A 38 -7.52 5.64 15.55
C PRO A 38 -8.73 4.82 15.07
N PHE A 39 -8.69 4.33 13.83
CA PHE A 39 -9.70 3.47 13.22
C PHE A 39 -9.04 2.18 12.71
N PRO A 40 -8.58 1.30 13.62
CA PRO A 40 -7.81 0.13 13.22
C PRO A 40 -8.71 -0.87 12.48
N LEU A 41 -8.32 -1.23 11.26
CA LEU A 41 -8.98 -2.29 10.49
C LEU A 41 -8.41 -3.67 10.82
N MET A 42 -7.19 -3.72 11.35
CA MET A 42 -6.44 -4.92 11.69
C MET A 42 -5.72 -4.75 13.04
N PRO A 43 -5.33 -5.83 13.72
CA PRO A 43 -4.60 -5.75 14.99
C PRO A 43 -3.28 -4.96 14.87
N ASN A 44 -3.02 -4.13 15.86
CA ASN A 44 -1.82 -3.29 15.93
C ASN A 44 -1.60 -2.46 14.64
N HIS A 45 -2.68 -1.91 14.12
CA HIS A 45 -2.65 -1.06 12.94
C HIS A 45 -2.01 0.28 13.30
N VAL A 46 -0.84 0.52 12.75
CA VAL A 46 -0.07 1.76 12.94
C VAL A 46 0.06 2.53 11.64
N VAL A 47 0.14 3.84 11.75
CA VAL A 47 0.45 4.75 10.66
C VAL A 47 1.85 5.31 10.91
N LEU A 48 2.70 5.21 9.91
CA LEU A 48 4.02 5.81 9.89
C LEU A 48 3.94 7.08 9.03
N ALA A 49 3.65 8.19 9.69
CA ALA A 49 3.51 9.49 9.02
C ALA A 49 4.87 10.15 8.87
N SER A 50 5.20 10.66 7.68
CA SER A 50 6.42 11.42 7.44
C SER A 50 6.48 12.63 8.38
N GLN A 51 7.67 12.95 8.89
CA GLN A 51 7.87 14.21 9.62
C GLN A 51 7.87 15.41 8.66
N ASP A 52 8.25 15.19 7.42
CA ASP A 52 8.16 16.19 6.36
C ASP A 52 6.72 16.28 5.85
N HIS A 53 6.24 17.51 5.68
CA HIS A 53 4.89 17.75 5.14
C HIS A 53 4.91 17.64 3.62
N ILE A 54 4.89 16.41 3.11
CA ILE A 54 4.90 16.08 1.68
C ILE A 54 3.59 15.33 1.31
N PRO A 55 3.10 15.46 0.06
CA PRO A 55 1.85 14.83 -0.36
C PRO A 55 1.98 13.30 -0.47
N GLN A 56 0.84 12.61 -0.40
CA GLN A 56 0.71 11.15 -0.57
C GLN A 56 0.81 10.74 -2.05
N GLU A 57 1.83 11.20 -2.71
CA GLU A 57 2.09 10.97 -4.13
C GLU A 57 3.55 10.58 -4.36
N VAL A 58 3.77 9.82 -5.44
CA VAL A 58 5.11 9.46 -5.90
C VAL A 58 5.53 10.47 -6.97
N LYS A 59 6.72 11.04 -6.84
CA LYS A 59 7.25 12.06 -7.76
C LYS A 59 7.23 11.62 -9.24
N LEU A 60 7.46 10.35 -9.50
CA LEU A 60 7.43 9.79 -10.84
C LEU A 60 6.04 9.85 -11.49
N LEU A 61 4.97 9.76 -10.67
CA LEU A 61 3.56 9.76 -11.08
C LEU A 61 2.89 11.12 -10.90
N SER A 62 3.59 12.08 -10.27
CA SER A 62 3.09 13.41 -9.93
C SER A 62 3.94 14.49 -10.60
N ASN A 63 3.31 15.58 -10.96
CA ASN A 63 4.03 16.81 -11.37
C ASN A 63 4.54 17.60 -10.16
N ASN A 64 4.23 17.15 -8.94
CA ASN A 64 4.65 17.84 -7.72
C ASN A 64 6.09 17.46 -7.35
N GLN A 65 6.99 18.44 -7.44
CA GLN A 65 8.41 18.25 -7.11
C GLN A 65 8.67 17.99 -5.61
N GLN A 66 7.68 18.27 -4.75
CA GLN A 66 7.76 17.99 -3.31
C GLN A 66 7.33 16.56 -2.94
N SER A 67 6.79 15.80 -3.90
CA SER A 67 6.42 14.41 -3.68
C SER A 67 7.65 13.53 -3.47
N LYS A 68 7.48 12.45 -2.70
CA LYS A 68 8.55 11.49 -2.42
C LYS A 68 9.03 10.79 -3.69
N GLY A 69 10.33 10.57 -3.82
CA GLY A 69 10.92 9.78 -4.89
C GLY A 69 10.47 8.32 -4.85
N LEU A 70 10.39 7.65 -6.00
CA LEU A 70 10.02 6.23 -6.04
C LEU A 70 11.05 5.37 -5.29
N GLU A 71 12.33 5.58 -5.52
CA GLU A 71 13.41 4.84 -4.87
C GLU A 71 13.36 5.00 -3.35
N GLU A 72 13.30 6.24 -2.87
CA GLU A 72 13.17 6.57 -1.44
C GLU A 72 11.95 5.93 -0.78
N LEU A 73 10.80 5.90 -1.48
CA LEU A 73 9.59 5.26 -1.00
C LEU A 73 9.80 3.75 -0.83
N LEU A 74 10.37 3.11 -1.86
CA LEU A 74 10.55 1.66 -1.86
C LEU A 74 11.62 1.23 -0.85
N GLU A 75 12.71 1.98 -0.71
CA GLU A 75 13.73 1.73 0.31
C GLU A 75 13.12 1.77 1.71
N ASP A 76 12.42 2.86 2.02
CA ASP A 76 11.81 3.04 3.34
C ASP A 76 10.76 1.97 3.65
N LEU A 77 9.87 1.66 2.70
CA LEU A 77 8.85 0.64 2.89
C LEU A 77 9.46 -0.75 3.10
N CYS A 78 10.48 -1.10 2.32
CA CYS A 78 11.17 -2.39 2.42
C CYS A 78 12.00 -2.49 3.72
N GLU A 79 12.72 -1.42 4.09
CA GLU A 79 13.46 -1.37 5.35
C GLU A 79 12.53 -1.55 6.56
N LEU A 80 11.43 -0.80 6.58
CA LEU A 80 10.45 -0.88 7.65
C LEU A 80 9.80 -2.28 7.73
N ALA A 81 9.51 -2.91 6.60
CA ALA A 81 9.01 -4.28 6.57
C ALA A 81 10.03 -5.28 7.15
N CYS A 82 11.31 -5.15 6.84
CA CYS A 82 12.37 -5.99 7.42
C CYS A 82 12.54 -5.77 8.92
N ARG A 83 12.39 -4.54 9.40
CA ARG A 83 12.44 -4.22 10.84
C ARG A 83 11.21 -4.71 11.60
N LEU A 84 10.10 -4.98 10.90
CA LEU A 84 8.82 -5.41 11.45
C LEU A 84 8.36 -6.76 10.83
N PRO A 85 9.13 -7.85 11.00
CA PRO A 85 8.92 -9.10 10.23
C PRO A 85 7.59 -9.82 10.49
N LYS A 86 6.84 -9.42 11.52
CA LYS A 86 5.50 -9.94 11.82
C LYS A 86 4.38 -9.04 11.29
N HIS A 87 4.73 -7.97 10.57
CA HIS A 87 3.77 -7.01 10.04
C HIS A 87 3.75 -7.04 8.52
N VAL A 88 2.66 -6.55 7.97
CA VAL A 88 2.52 -6.19 6.56
C VAL A 88 2.51 -4.68 6.47
N GLY A 89 3.36 -4.12 5.63
CA GLY A 89 3.41 -2.70 5.35
C GLY A 89 2.83 -2.39 3.99
N PHE A 90 2.13 -1.27 3.87
CA PHE A 90 1.60 -0.81 2.59
C PHE A 90 1.58 0.71 2.46
N TYR A 91 1.66 1.13 1.21
CA TYR A 91 1.45 2.48 0.74
C TYR A 91 0.23 2.51 -0.18
N ASN A 92 -0.69 3.41 0.09
CA ASN A 92 -1.81 3.71 -0.78
C ASN A 92 -1.59 5.08 -1.43
N GLY A 93 -1.53 5.14 -2.74
CA GLY A 93 -1.48 6.41 -3.48
C GLY A 93 -2.82 7.12 -3.51
N VAL A 94 -2.81 8.41 -3.83
CA VAL A 94 -4.04 9.19 -4.06
C VAL A 94 -4.86 8.56 -5.18
N GLY A 95 -6.14 8.26 -4.93
CA GLY A 95 -7.01 7.52 -5.86
C GLY A 95 -6.77 6.01 -5.88
N ALA A 96 -5.98 5.49 -4.93
CA ALA A 96 -5.74 4.07 -4.71
C ALA A 96 -5.89 3.68 -3.22
N GLY A 97 -6.87 4.25 -2.54
CA GLY A 97 -7.18 3.96 -1.14
C GLY A 97 -6.52 4.89 -0.12
N ALA A 98 -5.79 5.92 -0.54
CA ALA A 98 -5.28 6.92 0.40
C ALA A 98 -6.41 7.75 0.98
N SER A 99 -6.56 7.72 2.30
CA SER A 99 -7.54 8.54 3.04
C SER A 99 -7.04 9.96 3.31
N ILE A 100 -5.72 10.17 3.31
CA ILE A 100 -5.05 11.46 3.54
C ILE A 100 -4.16 11.76 2.34
N ALA A 101 -4.66 12.57 1.42
CA ALA A 101 -3.92 12.94 0.20
C ALA A 101 -2.78 13.94 0.45
N SER A 102 -2.88 14.74 1.52
CA SER A 102 -1.99 15.87 1.78
C SER A 102 -0.76 15.53 2.60
N HIS A 103 -0.66 14.31 3.14
CA HIS A 103 0.43 13.95 4.03
C HIS A 103 0.90 12.52 3.82
N PHE A 104 2.19 12.36 3.47
CA PHE A 104 2.79 11.08 3.18
C PHE A 104 2.84 10.16 4.40
N HIS A 105 2.38 8.94 4.22
CA HIS A 105 2.38 7.94 5.27
C HIS A 105 2.41 6.52 4.71
N PHE A 106 2.97 5.61 5.49
CA PHE A 106 2.79 4.17 5.35
C PHE A 106 1.80 3.68 6.41
N GLN A 107 1.22 2.50 6.16
CA GLN A 107 0.41 1.79 7.13
C GLN A 107 1.01 0.40 7.36
N PHE A 108 1.02 -0.03 8.61
CA PHE A 108 1.49 -1.35 9.00
C PHE A 108 0.49 -1.97 9.96
N PHE A 109 0.26 -3.27 9.83
CA PHE A 109 -0.54 -4.01 10.79
C PHE A 109 0.09 -5.39 11.04
N ARG A 110 -0.16 -5.93 12.22
CA ARG A 110 0.37 -7.22 12.60
C ARG A 110 -0.45 -8.33 11.96
N ARG A 111 0.23 -9.36 11.45
CA ARG A 111 -0.40 -10.59 10.97
C ARG A 111 -1.16 -11.27 12.10
N LEU A 112 -2.34 -11.78 11.79
CA LEU A 112 -3.09 -12.63 12.70
C LEU A 112 -2.37 -13.98 12.86
N PRO A 113 -2.29 -14.54 14.07
CA PRO A 113 -1.65 -15.84 14.29
C PRO A 113 -2.28 -16.96 13.47
N ASP A 114 -3.59 -16.91 13.28
CA ASP A 114 -4.38 -17.93 12.60
C ASP A 114 -4.44 -17.71 11.07
N ILE A 115 -4.00 -16.55 10.58
CA ILE A 115 -3.90 -16.19 9.16
C ILE A 115 -2.46 -15.78 8.87
N PRO A 116 -1.55 -16.74 8.72
CA PRO A 116 -0.13 -16.45 8.53
C PRO A 116 0.16 -15.82 7.17
N ASN A 117 -0.65 -16.12 6.16
CA ASN A 117 -0.53 -15.59 4.80
C ASN A 117 -1.86 -14.99 4.34
N PHE A 118 -1.77 -13.93 3.56
CA PHE A 118 -2.91 -13.34 2.88
C PHE A 118 -3.16 -14.04 1.54
N PRO A 119 -4.39 -13.98 0.99
CA PRO A 119 -4.72 -14.58 -0.30
C PRO A 119 -3.74 -14.24 -1.43
N ILE A 120 -3.25 -13.00 -1.49
CA ILE A 120 -2.23 -12.58 -2.46
C ILE A 120 -0.91 -13.38 -2.33
N GLU A 121 -0.54 -13.78 -1.14
CA GLU A 121 0.73 -14.49 -0.88
C GLU A 121 0.65 -15.96 -1.26
N GLU A 122 -0.56 -16.53 -1.29
CA GLU A 122 -0.83 -17.95 -1.58
C GLU A 122 -1.03 -18.23 -3.08
N ARG A 123 -1.17 -17.18 -3.90
CA ARG A 123 -1.36 -17.33 -5.34
C ARG A 123 -0.06 -17.71 -6.06
N SER A 124 -0.24 -18.42 -7.16
CA SER A 124 0.86 -18.76 -8.06
C SER A 124 1.34 -17.52 -8.82
N PHE A 125 2.63 -17.45 -9.04
CA PHE A 125 3.27 -16.39 -9.80
C PHE A 125 4.03 -16.98 -10.97
N THR A 126 4.00 -16.29 -12.12
CA THR A 126 4.90 -16.59 -13.22
C THR A 126 6.19 -15.82 -13.04
N SER A 127 7.32 -16.45 -13.26
CA SER A 127 8.62 -15.76 -13.31
C SER A 127 9.18 -15.75 -14.73
N SER A 128 9.85 -14.68 -15.10
CA SER A 128 10.69 -14.72 -16.32
C SER A 128 11.90 -15.62 -16.09
N LYS A 129 12.32 -16.35 -17.12
CA LYS A 129 13.46 -17.28 -17.05
C LYS A 129 14.79 -16.62 -16.65
N ASP A 130 14.94 -15.33 -16.85
CA ASP A 130 16.16 -14.58 -16.60
C ASP A 130 16.12 -13.71 -15.32
N GLY A 131 15.02 -13.74 -14.58
CA GLY A 131 14.85 -12.99 -13.30
C GLY A 131 14.94 -11.47 -13.42
N ARG A 132 14.96 -10.92 -14.65
CA ARG A 132 15.02 -9.47 -14.90
C ARG A 132 13.67 -8.79 -14.77
N TYR A 133 12.59 -9.51 -15.00
CA TYR A 133 11.22 -9.02 -14.94
C TYR A 133 10.57 -9.36 -13.61
N PRO A 134 9.54 -8.60 -13.19
CA PRO A 134 8.75 -8.97 -12.03
C PRO A 134 8.08 -10.32 -12.22
N GLU A 135 7.74 -10.96 -11.13
CA GLU A 135 6.81 -12.06 -11.12
C GLU A 135 5.39 -11.49 -11.24
N PHE A 136 4.55 -12.10 -12.09
CA PHE A 136 3.14 -11.74 -12.25
C PHE A 136 2.27 -12.74 -11.49
N ILE A 137 1.30 -12.24 -10.75
CA ILE A 137 0.31 -13.09 -10.09
C ILE A 137 -0.67 -13.62 -11.13
N LEU A 138 -1.06 -14.89 -10.98
CA LEU A 138 -2.05 -15.52 -11.83
C LEU A 138 -3.40 -15.61 -11.10
N ASP A 139 -4.48 -15.49 -11.87
CA ASP A 139 -5.84 -15.66 -11.36
C ASP A 139 -6.13 -14.79 -10.12
N TYR A 140 -5.75 -13.53 -10.19
CA TYR A 140 -6.04 -12.53 -9.17
C TYR A 140 -6.86 -11.38 -9.78
N PRO A 141 -7.81 -10.80 -9.03
CA PRO A 141 -8.76 -9.82 -9.55
C PRO A 141 -8.14 -8.51 -10.05
N ILE A 142 -6.91 -8.24 -9.67
CA ILE A 142 -6.17 -7.02 -10.03
C ILE A 142 -4.75 -7.40 -10.46
N GLU A 143 -4.17 -6.63 -11.37
CA GLU A 143 -2.78 -6.82 -11.78
C GLU A 143 -1.83 -6.59 -10.60
N VAL A 144 -1.02 -7.59 -10.29
CA VAL A 144 -0.02 -7.55 -9.22
C VAL A 144 1.32 -8.04 -9.74
N LEU A 145 2.34 -7.23 -9.51
CA LEU A 145 3.72 -7.55 -9.82
C LEU A 145 4.50 -7.74 -8.51
N ARG A 146 5.46 -8.67 -8.51
CA ARG A 146 6.22 -9.03 -7.32
C ARG A 146 7.71 -9.13 -7.58
N TRP A 147 8.50 -8.67 -6.61
CA TRP A 147 9.95 -8.91 -6.50
C TRP A 147 10.27 -9.48 -5.13
N ARG A 148 11.28 -10.34 -5.07
CA ARG A 148 11.76 -10.95 -3.82
C ARG A 148 13.29 -10.97 -3.80
N GLY A 149 13.89 -10.69 -2.64
CA GLY A 149 15.33 -10.70 -2.46
C GLY A 149 15.81 -9.77 -1.36
N SER A 150 17.05 -9.34 -1.45
CA SER A 150 17.57 -8.27 -0.60
C SER A 150 16.90 -6.93 -0.93
N ILE A 151 16.90 -5.98 0.00
CA ILE A 151 16.30 -4.65 -0.20
C ILE A 151 16.89 -3.99 -1.45
N SER A 152 18.21 -3.96 -1.57
CA SER A 152 18.88 -3.29 -2.69
C SER A 152 18.52 -3.89 -4.05
N GLU A 153 18.44 -5.23 -4.15
CA GLU A 153 18.04 -5.89 -5.40
C GLU A 153 16.59 -5.60 -5.76
N VAL A 154 15.69 -5.71 -4.78
CA VAL A 154 14.25 -5.49 -4.98
C VAL A 154 13.99 -4.05 -5.39
N VAL A 155 14.56 -3.07 -4.69
CA VAL A 155 14.38 -1.65 -5.00
C VAL A 155 14.93 -1.32 -6.37
N SER A 156 16.16 -1.72 -6.68
CA SER A 156 16.79 -1.45 -7.97
C SER A 156 15.98 -2.02 -9.16
N LYS A 157 15.57 -3.30 -9.06
CA LYS A 157 14.79 -3.96 -10.11
C LYS A 157 13.40 -3.35 -10.26
N ALA A 158 12.72 -3.07 -9.15
CA ALA A 158 11.38 -2.47 -9.15
C ALA A 158 11.42 -1.04 -9.72
N CYS A 159 12.35 -0.19 -9.29
CA CYS A 159 12.50 1.17 -9.81
C CYS A 159 12.76 1.19 -11.31
N ALA A 160 13.68 0.34 -11.80
CA ALA A 160 13.99 0.26 -13.22
C ALA A 160 12.76 -0.13 -14.04
N TRP A 161 12.07 -1.21 -13.63
CA TRP A 161 10.90 -1.72 -14.32
C TRP A 161 9.72 -0.73 -14.29
N ILE A 162 9.38 -0.20 -13.13
CA ILE A 162 8.26 0.74 -12.95
C ILE A 162 8.49 2.01 -13.78
N THR A 163 9.72 2.55 -13.73
CA THR A 163 10.08 3.75 -14.50
C THR A 163 9.91 3.53 -16.00
N GLN A 164 10.32 2.37 -16.50
CA GLN A 164 10.17 2.03 -17.92
C GLN A 164 8.69 1.83 -18.29
N SER A 165 7.94 1.07 -17.48
CA SER A 165 6.52 0.81 -17.72
C SER A 165 5.67 2.08 -17.76
N ILE A 166 5.98 3.06 -16.90
CA ILE A 166 5.29 4.34 -16.89
C ILE A 166 5.58 5.15 -18.17
N LYS A 167 6.80 5.09 -18.69
CA LYS A 167 7.14 5.74 -19.98
C LYS A 167 6.37 5.14 -21.15
N GLU A 168 6.13 3.84 -21.11
CA GLU A 168 5.43 3.07 -22.15
C GLU A 168 3.91 3.08 -21.98
N SER A 169 3.42 3.52 -20.82
CA SER A 169 1.99 3.52 -20.51
C SER A 169 1.20 4.44 -21.44
N LYS A 170 0.09 3.92 -21.94
CA LYS A 170 -0.91 4.69 -22.72
C LYS A 170 -1.82 5.53 -21.82
N ILE A 171 -1.84 5.25 -20.52
CA ILE A 171 -2.63 6.01 -19.55
C ILE A 171 -1.88 7.32 -19.23
N GLY A 172 -2.59 8.43 -19.30
CA GLY A 172 -1.98 9.73 -18.96
C GLY A 172 -1.44 9.76 -17.53
N LYS A 173 -0.25 10.32 -17.33
CA LYS A 173 0.42 10.35 -16.01
C LYS A 173 -0.45 10.89 -14.89
N HIS A 174 -1.36 11.84 -15.17
CA HIS A 174 -2.28 12.41 -14.19
C HIS A 174 -3.30 11.42 -13.64
N ARG A 175 -3.56 10.32 -14.38
CA ARG A 175 -4.45 9.23 -13.96
C ARG A 175 -3.71 8.11 -13.23
N LEU A 176 -2.41 7.97 -13.45
CA LEU A 176 -1.63 6.90 -12.84
C LEU A 176 -1.48 7.12 -11.33
N THR A 177 -1.68 6.04 -10.60
CA THR A 177 -1.40 5.93 -9.18
C THR A 177 -0.99 4.49 -8.85
N SER A 178 -0.73 4.18 -7.61
CA SER A 178 -0.27 2.84 -7.24
C SER A 178 -0.55 2.50 -5.79
N ASN A 179 -0.57 1.19 -5.53
CA ASN A 179 -0.33 0.66 -4.20
C ASN A 179 1.01 -0.08 -4.21
N PHE A 180 1.69 -0.04 -3.07
CA PHE A 180 2.84 -0.88 -2.77
C PHE A 180 2.57 -1.64 -1.48
N ILE A 181 2.93 -2.92 -1.45
CA ILE A 181 2.84 -3.75 -0.26
C ILE A 181 4.21 -4.38 -0.04
N ALA A 182 4.69 -4.38 1.19
CA ALA A 182 5.93 -5.04 1.54
C ALA A 182 5.73 -5.98 2.73
N THR A 183 6.31 -7.15 2.61
CA THR A 183 6.44 -8.14 3.67
C THR A 183 7.88 -8.61 3.74
N SER A 184 8.29 -9.19 4.87
CA SER A 184 9.64 -9.74 4.99
C SER A 184 9.63 -11.17 5.47
N SER A 185 10.75 -11.86 5.29
CA SER A 185 10.99 -13.16 5.91
C SER A 185 10.90 -13.07 7.44
N LYS A 186 10.70 -14.22 8.10
CA LYS A 186 10.57 -14.27 9.58
C LYS A 186 11.75 -13.63 10.32
N LEU A 187 12.94 -13.62 9.73
CA LEU A 187 14.15 -13.04 10.28
C LEU A 187 14.44 -11.62 9.80
N GLY A 188 13.62 -11.09 8.88
CA GLY A 188 13.86 -9.76 8.30
C GLY A 188 15.04 -9.69 7.31
N GLU A 189 15.54 -10.85 6.84
CA GLU A 189 16.71 -10.93 5.94
C GLU A 189 16.40 -10.68 4.48
N SER A 190 15.15 -10.89 4.09
CA SER A 190 14.67 -10.67 2.72
C SER A 190 13.31 -10.01 2.73
N VAL A 191 13.02 -9.28 1.66
CA VAL A 191 11.76 -8.58 1.45
C VAL A 191 11.04 -9.15 0.24
N THR A 192 9.71 -9.14 0.32
CA THR A 192 8.81 -9.30 -0.82
C THR A 192 8.07 -7.99 -1.03
N LEU A 193 8.24 -7.41 -2.20
CA LEU A 193 7.58 -6.17 -2.61
C LEU A 193 6.54 -6.51 -3.68
N TYR A 194 5.33 -6.02 -3.49
CA TYR A 194 4.24 -6.06 -4.46
C TYR A 194 3.97 -4.65 -4.97
N PHE A 195 3.83 -4.53 -6.27
CA PHE A 195 3.42 -3.30 -6.95
C PHE A 195 2.11 -3.54 -7.68
N ILE A 196 1.18 -2.63 -7.47
CA ILE A 196 -0.14 -2.68 -8.06
C ILE A 196 -0.34 -1.37 -8.82
N PRO A 197 -0.24 -1.39 -10.17
CA PRO A 197 -0.55 -0.21 -10.98
C PRO A 197 -2.05 0.10 -10.87
N ARG A 198 -2.39 1.37 -10.71
CA ARG A 198 -3.77 1.82 -10.54
C ARG A 198 -4.09 3.00 -11.44
N ASP A 199 -5.36 3.10 -11.79
CA ASP A 199 -5.95 4.25 -12.46
C ASP A 199 -6.83 5.02 -11.47
N LYS A 200 -6.58 6.31 -11.27
CA LYS A 200 -7.35 7.18 -10.35
C LYS A 200 -8.84 7.24 -10.69
N GLU A 201 -9.22 6.99 -11.94
CA GLU A 201 -10.63 6.94 -12.37
C GLU A 201 -11.32 5.61 -12.02
N LYS A 202 -10.53 4.58 -11.65
CA LYS A 202 -11.01 3.23 -11.33
C LYS A 202 -10.68 2.88 -9.87
N GLN A 203 -11.01 3.75 -8.93
CA GLN A 203 -10.68 3.56 -7.52
C GLN A 203 -11.68 2.72 -6.73
N PHE A 204 -12.88 2.56 -7.26
CA PHE A 204 -13.95 1.78 -6.63
C PHE A 204 -14.08 0.41 -7.30
N TRP A 205 -14.51 -0.57 -6.51
CA TRP A 205 -14.94 -1.84 -7.06
C TRP A 205 -16.33 -1.72 -7.71
N ASN A 206 -16.60 -2.53 -8.71
CA ASN A 206 -17.84 -2.43 -9.48
C ASN A 206 -19.06 -2.77 -8.59
N GLY A 207 -19.97 -1.81 -8.40
CA GLY A 207 -21.15 -1.94 -7.55
C GLY A 207 -20.94 -1.68 -6.07
N GLY A 208 -19.69 -1.50 -5.60
CA GLY A 208 -19.37 -1.16 -4.22
C GLY A 208 -19.22 0.33 -3.97
N LYS A 209 -19.29 0.73 -2.72
CA LYS A 209 -19.05 2.10 -2.25
C LYS A 209 -17.65 2.27 -1.65
N GLY A 210 -16.96 1.16 -1.40
CA GLY A 210 -15.62 1.14 -0.83
C GLY A 210 -14.53 1.42 -1.86
N ILE A 211 -13.49 2.13 -1.44
CA ILE A 211 -12.28 2.35 -2.25
C ILE A 211 -11.38 1.14 -2.07
N VAL A 212 -10.89 0.57 -3.17
CA VAL A 212 -9.92 -0.52 -3.11
C VAL A 212 -8.57 0.01 -2.68
N GLY A 213 -8.14 -0.36 -1.50
CA GLY A 213 -6.85 -0.03 -0.91
C GLY A 213 -6.00 -1.28 -0.62
N GLY A 214 -4.98 -1.12 0.22
CA GLY A 214 -4.01 -2.18 0.49
C GLY A 214 -4.60 -3.45 1.12
N LEU A 215 -5.65 -3.33 1.95
CA LEU A 215 -6.29 -4.50 2.57
C LEU A 215 -7.09 -5.32 1.55
N GLU A 216 -7.89 -4.66 0.73
CA GLU A 216 -8.65 -5.32 -0.34
C GLU A 216 -7.71 -6.00 -1.33
N ILE A 217 -6.56 -5.39 -1.63
CA ILE A 217 -5.52 -5.98 -2.49
C ILE A 217 -4.90 -7.22 -1.83
N LEU A 218 -4.72 -7.24 -0.53
CA LEU A 218 -4.25 -8.43 0.19
C LEU A 218 -5.26 -9.59 0.15
N GLY A 219 -6.53 -9.28 -0.16
CA GLY A 219 -7.64 -10.22 -0.19
C GLY A 219 -8.56 -10.14 1.04
N GLU A 220 -8.39 -9.10 1.86
CA GLU A 220 -9.23 -8.82 3.02
C GLU A 220 -10.26 -7.75 2.68
N LEU A 221 -11.52 -8.15 2.58
CA LEU A 221 -12.59 -7.23 2.19
C LEU A 221 -13.06 -6.37 3.36
N VAL A 222 -12.97 -5.06 3.20
CA VAL A 222 -13.53 -4.11 4.16
C VAL A 222 -14.91 -3.66 3.65
N MET A 223 -15.96 -4.15 4.30
CA MET A 223 -17.34 -3.80 3.96
C MET A 223 -17.72 -2.47 4.58
N ALA A 224 -18.22 -1.55 3.77
CA ALA A 224 -18.65 -0.24 4.21
C ALA A 224 -20.12 -0.25 4.75
N SER A 225 -20.88 -1.32 4.45
CA SER A 225 -22.28 -1.46 4.88
C SER A 225 -22.74 -2.93 4.92
N ASP A 226 -23.85 -3.19 5.64
CA ASP A 226 -24.51 -4.50 5.65
C ASP A 226 -25.07 -4.89 4.27
N ASP A 227 -25.42 -3.91 3.45
CA ASP A 227 -25.86 -4.15 2.06
C ASP A 227 -24.72 -4.73 1.24
N GLU A 228 -23.52 -4.17 1.34
CA GLU A 228 -22.31 -4.69 0.67
C GLU A 228 -21.99 -6.10 1.15
N ARG A 229 -22.07 -6.34 2.47
CA ARG A 229 -21.89 -7.67 3.05
C ARG A 229 -22.86 -8.68 2.45
N THR A 230 -24.15 -8.31 2.36
CA THR A 230 -25.19 -9.17 1.79
C THR A 230 -24.93 -9.50 0.32
N LEU A 231 -24.43 -8.54 -0.46
CA LEU A 231 -24.06 -8.77 -1.86
C LEU A 231 -22.91 -9.77 -1.95
N VAL A 232 -21.87 -9.62 -1.10
CA VAL A 232 -20.74 -10.55 -1.03
C VAL A 232 -21.20 -11.96 -0.67
N GLU A 233 -22.04 -12.11 0.35
CA GLU A 233 -22.55 -13.40 0.82
C GLU A 233 -23.41 -14.12 -0.22
N LYS A 234 -24.09 -13.40 -1.09
CA LYS A 234 -24.92 -13.97 -2.19
C LYS A 234 -24.12 -14.45 -3.39
N GLY A 235 -22.82 -14.16 -3.42
CA GLY A 235 -21.98 -14.49 -4.57
C GLY A 235 -22.27 -13.67 -5.84
N ASP A 236 -23.05 -12.60 -5.73
CA ASP A 236 -23.34 -11.65 -6.81
C ASP A 236 -22.09 -10.78 -7.13
N ILE A 237 -20.88 -11.35 -7.04
CA ILE A 237 -19.65 -10.59 -7.03
C ILE A 237 -18.81 -10.89 -8.26
N ASP A 238 -19.12 -10.20 -9.33
CA ASP A 238 -18.09 -9.78 -10.28
C ASP A 238 -17.33 -8.54 -9.77
N TYR A 239 -17.17 -8.45 -8.43
CA TYR A 239 -16.71 -7.25 -7.74
C TYR A 239 -15.23 -6.95 -7.92
N PHE A 240 -14.44 -7.95 -8.25
CA PHE A 240 -13.00 -7.85 -8.21
C PHE A 240 -12.32 -7.55 -9.53
N TYR A 241 -13.06 -7.50 -10.63
CA TYR A 241 -12.48 -7.10 -11.90
C TYR A 241 -12.41 -5.58 -11.98
N ILE A 242 -11.38 -5.01 -11.37
CA ILE A 242 -10.94 -3.64 -11.61
C ILE A 242 -10.11 -3.70 -12.91
N ASN A 243 -10.79 -3.65 -14.03
CA ASN A 243 -10.19 -3.55 -15.35
C ASN A 243 -9.64 -2.16 -15.60
#